data_d4dd3cf5b0a0c9e018b8ef91fd2a104f
#
_entry.id   d4dd3cf5b0a0c9e018b8ef91fd2a104f
#
_cell.length_a   1.000
_cell.length_b   1.000
_cell.length_c   1.000
_cell.angle_alpha   90.00
_cell.angle_beta   90.00
_cell.angle_gamma   90.00
#
_symmetry.space_group_name_H-M   'P 1'
#
loop_
_entity.id
_entity.type
_entity.pdbx_description
1 polymer ?
#
loop_
_entity_poly.entity_id
_entity_poly.type
_entity_poly.pdbx_seq_one_letter_code
_entity_poly.pdbx_strand_id
1 'polypeptide(L)'
;FQVHDDVRPFEIGHIRGELSNRSLPVNEISACAIIAATPDMWGSRLLFRGYGSSKGARPRETAVVSMDSVMVLDEAHLNQQLLVTARRIAQLQKYGADVGVPTLQVVETTATPSEFEENQNQIGVDVSQLDSPHDAELLQRVNSVKRLTRISLDKWNGKAKNAAVINSAVDEVLGFCKKLEPNNAGQNKTVGCIVNHVGTAVKVADKLKKENLSVKLIVGRMRPFDMKKLRDDHPNLFTCKGDSTVDVVVATQTLEVGIDLDFSSLVTELAPASSLAQRFGRVNRLGKRSDSQIIVLEP
;
A
#
# COMPACT_ATOMS: atom_id res chain seq x y z
N PHE A 1 -25.24 14.98 18.81
CA PHE A 1 -24.94 13.79 19.63
C PHE A 1 -23.91 14.18 20.69
N GLN A 2 -24.33 14.28 21.96
CA GLN A 2 -23.38 14.36 23.08
C GLN A 2 -22.91 12.93 23.35
N VAL A 3 -21.67 12.62 22.99
CA VAL A 3 -21.03 11.36 23.34
C VAL A 3 -20.55 11.50 24.79
N HIS A 4 -21.05 10.68 25.69
CA HIS A 4 -20.48 10.54 27.03
C HIS A 4 -19.06 9.99 26.86
N ASP A 5 -18.08 10.57 27.53
CA ASP A 5 -16.64 10.27 27.39
C ASP A 5 -16.25 8.80 27.64
N ASP A 6 -17.13 8.00 28.24
CA ASP A 6 -16.88 6.60 28.60
C ASP A 6 -17.55 5.56 27.70
N VAL A 7 -18.37 5.95 26.71
CA VAL A 7 -19.06 5.01 25.84
C VAL A 7 -18.59 5.22 24.40
N ARG A 8 -17.83 4.30 23.88
CA ARG A 8 -17.49 4.29 22.45
C ARG A 8 -18.76 4.02 21.64
N PRO A 9 -19.13 4.89 20.69
CA PRO A 9 -20.35 4.73 19.91
C PRO A 9 -20.27 3.53 18.95
N PHE A 10 -19.11 2.90 18.82
CA PHE A 10 -18.86 1.74 17.97
C PHE A 10 -17.70 0.90 18.49
N GLU A 11 -17.72 -0.38 18.19
CA GLU A 11 -16.61 -1.29 18.45
C GLU A 11 -15.56 -1.19 17.34
N ILE A 12 -14.27 -1.26 17.70
CA ILE A 12 -13.16 -1.30 16.74
C ILE A 12 -12.47 -2.64 16.84
N GLY A 13 -12.32 -3.30 15.69
CA GLY A 13 -11.62 -4.56 15.64
C GLY A 13 -10.82 -4.78 14.38
N HIS A 14 -10.01 -5.83 14.40
CA HIS A 14 -9.25 -6.24 13.23
C HIS A 14 -9.16 -7.75 13.10
N ILE A 15 -9.24 -8.22 11.87
CA ILE A 15 -9.17 -9.62 11.53
C ILE A 15 -7.99 -9.82 10.58
N ARG A 16 -6.92 -10.41 11.12
CA ARG A 16 -5.70 -10.72 10.35
C ARG A 16 -5.42 -12.21 10.44
N GLY A 17 -4.65 -12.75 9.48
CA GLY A 17 -4.25 -14.16 9.45
C GLY A 17 -3.23 -14.55 10.54
N GLU A 18 -2.74 -13.62 11.33
CA GLU A 18 -1.86 -13.87 12.45
C GLU A 18 -2.59 -14.53 13.61
N LEU A 19 -1.90 -15.42 14.31
CA LEU A 19 -2.42 -16.49 15.17
C LEU A 19 -3.29 -16.09 16.37
N SER A 20 -3.39 -14.82 16.74
CA SER A 20 -3.94 -14.43 18.04
C SER A 20 -5.41 -14.01 18.05
N ASN A 21 -6.02 -13.65 16.93
CA ASN A 21 -7.43 -13.23 16.94
C ASN A 21 -8.13 -13.53 15.60
N ARG A 22 -8.73 -14.73 15.54
CA ARG A 22 -9.46 -15.20 14.36
C ARG A 22 -10.98 -15.00 14.45
N SER A 23 -11.51 -14.66 15.61
CA SER A 23 -12.93 -14.37 15.81
C SER A 23 -13.26 -12.94 15.42
N LEU A 24 -14.49 -12.69 15.03
CA LEU A 24 -14.98 -11.32 14.86
C LEU A 24 -14.89 -10.59 16.20
N PRO A 25 -14.28 -9.42 16.25
CA PRO A 25 -14.19 -8.61 17.46
C PRO A 25 -15.49 -7.84 17.72
N VAL A 26 -16.61 -8.52 17.63
CA VAL A 26 -17.94 -7.95 17.87
C VAL A 26 -18.58 -8.77 18.99
N ASN A 27 -18.77 -8.14 20.14
CA ASN A 27 -19.37 -8.78 21.32
C ASN A 27 -20.87 -8.95 21.12
N GLU A 28 -21.51 -7.96 20.52
CA GLU A 28 -22.95 -7.94 20.23
C GLU A 28 -23.16 -7.77 18.72
N ILE A 29 -24.06 -8.58 18.13
CA ILE A 29 -24.36 -8.55 16.70
C ILE A 29 -25.02 -7.23 16.30
N SER A 30 -25.74 -6.59 17.21
CA SER A 30 -26.43 -5.32 17.02
C SER A 30 -25.54 -4.09 17.21
N ALA A 31 -24.30 -4.27 17.68
CA ALA A 31 -23.37 -3.16 17.90
C ALA A 31 -22.83 -2.63 16.58
N CYS A 32 -22.76 -1.29 16.45
CA CYS A 32 -22.02 -0.68 15.36
C CYS A 32 -20.53 -1.02 15.51
N ALA A 33 -19.90 -1.50 14.41
CA ALA A 33 -18.50 -1.89 14.45
C ALA A 33 -17.74 -1.41 13.22
N ILE A 34 -16.47 -1.03 13.42
CA ILE A 34 -15.51 -0.78 12.37
C ILE A 34 -14.48 -1.92 12.42
N ILE A 35 -14.41 -2.72 11.36
CA ILE A 35 -13.57 -3.91 11.31
C ILE A 35 -12.53 -3.76 10.20
N ALA A 36 -11.25 -3.62 10.56
CA ALA A 36 -10.15 -3.71 9.61
C ALA A 36 -9.81 -5.18 9.36
N ALA A 37 -9.87 -5.62 8.11
CA ALA A 37 -9.64 -7.02 7.74
C ALA A 37 -8.68 -7.13 6.54
N THR A 38 -7.94 -8.25 6.47
CA THR A 38 -7.29 -8.60 5.21
C THR A 38 -8.33 -9.16 4.23
N PRO A 39 -8.13 -9.00 2.90
CA PRO A 39 -9.07 -9.48 1.89
C PRO A 39 -9.44 -10.96 2.04
N ASP A 40 -8.46 -11.82 2.33
CA ASP A 40 -8.68 -13.25 2.52
C ASP A 40 -9.55 -13.56 3.75
N MET A 41 -9.32 -12.85 4.84
CA MET A 41 -10.06 -13.04 6.09
C MET A 41 -11.51 -12.58 5.97
N TRP A 42 -11.75 -11.46 5.30
CA TRP A 42 -13.08 -10.96 5.00
C TRP A 42 -13.80 -11.88 4.01
N GLY A 43 -13.17 -12.16 2.86
CA GLY A 43 -13.73 -13.01 1.80
C GLY A 43 -14.07 -14.43 2.29
N SER A 44 -13.25 -15.00 3.18
CA SER A 44 -13.55 -16.32 3.76
C SER A 44 -14.85 -16.32 4.56
N ARG A 45 -15.18 -15.20 5.25
CA ARG A 45 -16.43 -15.06 5.99
C ARG A 45 -17.62 -14.85 5.07
N LEU A 46 -17.47 -14.00 4.05
CA LEU A 46 -18.52 -13.85 3.02
C LEU A 46 -18.94 -15.17 2.39
N LEU A 47 -18.02 -16.13 2.27
CA LEU A 47 -18.22 -17.45 1.66
C LEU A 47 -18.49 -18.56 2.68
N PHE A 48 -18.92 -18.26 3.89
CA PHE A 48 -19.21 -19.23 4.97
C PHE A 48 -18.02 -20.13 5.35
N ARG A 49 -16.78 -19.72 5.05
CA ARG A 49 -15.58 -20.50 5.39
C ARG A 49 -15.03 -20.14 6.77
N GLY A 50 -14.91 -18.86 7.09
CA GLY A 50 -14.48 -18.33 8.39
C GLY A 50 -13.25 -19.03 8.94
N TYR A 51 -12.06 -18.66 8.49
CA TYR A 51 -10.81 -19.27 8.98
C TYR A 51 -10.70 -19.17 10.51
N GLY A 52 -10.60 -20.32 11.17
CA GLY A 52 -10.55 -20.42 12.63
C GLY A 52 -11.90 -20.39 13.35
N SER A 53 -13.00 -20.16 12.63
CA SER A 53 -14.35 -20.13 13.20
C SER A 53 -14.96 -21.53 13.28
N SER A 54 -15.74 -21.79 14.36
CA SER A 54 -16.51 -23.01 14.47
C SER A 54 -17.59 -23.10 13.39
N LYS A 55 -18.02 -24.31 13.05
CA LYS A 55 -19.07 -24.50 12.03
C LYS A 55 -20.36 -23.73 12.37
N GLY A 56 -20.75 -23.70 13.65
CA GLY A 56 -21.95 -22.99 14.12
C GLY A 56 -21.81 -21.46 14.12
N ALA A 57 -20.57 -20.91 14.24
CA ALA A 57 -20.35 -19.48 14.21
C ALA A 57 -20.35 -18.89 12.78
N ARG A 58 -20.03 -19.69 11.77
CA ARG A 58 -19.86 -19.22 10.38
C ARG A 58 -21.08 -18.48 9.81
N PRO A 59 -22.33 -18.98 9.92
CA PRO A 59 -23.49 -18.25 9.43
C PRO A 59 -23.65 -16.88 10.07
N ARG A 60 -23.44 -16.80 11.39
CA ARG A 60 -23.50 -15.53 12.14
C ARG A 60 -22.41 -14.56 11.67
N GLU A 61 -21.18 -15.04 11.52
CA GLU A 61 -20.07 -14.21 11.03
C GLU A 61 -20.30 -13.72 9.61
N THR A 62 -20.87 -14.57 8.74
CA THR A 62 -21.25 -14.17 7.38
C THR A 62 -22.31 -13.07 7.41
N ALA A 63 -23.34 -13.21 8.25
CA ALA A 63 -24.37 -12.20 8.39
C ALA A 63 -23.80 -10.85 8.82
N VAL A 64 -22.93 -10.82 9.84
CA VAL A 64 -22.29 -9.59 10.34
C VAL A 64 -21.48 -8.88 9.25
N VAL A 65 -20.77 -9.61 8.39
CA VAL A 65 -19.92 -8.99 7.35
C VAL A 65 -20.64 -8.71 6.03
N SER A 66 -21.88 -9.18 5.87
CA SER A 66 -22.60 -9.06 4.60
C SER A 66 -23.98 -8.39 4.69
N MET A 67 -24.60 -8.35 5.87
CA MET A 67 -25.93 -7.75 6.04
C MET A 67 -25.80 -6.44 6.83
N ASP A 68 -26.48 -5.38 6.37
CA ASP A 68 -26.41 -4.05 6.99
C ASP A 68 -24.97 -3.55 7.17
N SER A 69 -24.13 -3.79 6.16
CA SER A 69 -22.70 -3.55 6.22
C SER A 69 -22.21 -2.77 5.02
N VAL A 70 -21.19 -1.95 5.24
CA VAL A 70 -20.44 -1.27 4.19
C VAL A 70 -19.05 -1.89 4.12
N MET A 71 -18.70 -2.50 3.00
CA MET A 71 -17.34 -2.95 2.70
C MET A 71 -16.59 -1.85 1.97
N VAL A 72 -15.58 -1.28 2.60
CA VAL A 72 -14.64 -0.38 1.93
C VAL A 72 -13.41 -1.19 1.51
N LEU A 73 -13.21 -1.38 0.22
CA LEU A 73 -12.08 -2.12 -0.34
C LEU A 73 -11.02 -1.15 -0.83
N ASP A 74 -9.97 -1.00 -0.03
CA ASP A 74 -8.82 -0.17 -0.39
C ASP A 74 -7.91 -0.89 -1.39
N GLU A 75 -7.35 -0.13 -2.33
CA GLU A 75 -6.56 -0.63 -3.47
C GLU A 75 -7.30 -1.78 -4.22
N ALA A 76 -8.57 -1.52 -4.56
CA ALA A 76 -9.50 -2.52 -5.11
C ALA A 76 -8.93 -3.26 -6.35
N HIS A 77 -8.07 -2.58 -7.13
CA HIS A 77 -7.39 -3.18 -8.28
C HIS A 77 -6.51 -4.40 -7.95
N LEU A 78 -6.06 -4.53 -6.68
CA LEU A 78 -5.28 -5.68 -6.21
C LEU A 78 -6.17 -6.86 -5.77
N ASN A 79 -7.47 -6.63 -5.56
CA ASN A 79 -8.38 -7.60 -4.96
C ASN A 79 -9.67 -7.80 -5.79
N GLN A 80 -9.54 -7.85 -7.11
CA GLN A 80 -10.66 -7.96 -8.05
C GLN A 80 -11.59 -9.16 -7.75
N GLN A 81 -11.02 -10.28 -7.33
CA GLN A 81 -11.82 -11.49 -6.99
C GLN A 81 -12.75 -11.23 -5.80
N LEU A 82 -12.26 -10.55 -4.77
CA LEU A 82 -13.08 -10.18 -3.62
C LEU A 82 -14.17 -9.18 -4.03
N LEU A 83 -13.80 -8.18 -4.83
CA LEU A 83 -14.72 -7.17 -5.34
C LEU A 83 -15.88 -7.80 -6.10
N VAL A 84 -15.59 -8.64 -7.09
CA VAL A 84 -16.61 -9.36 -7.87
C VAL A 84 -17.48 -10.22 -6.95
N THR A 85 -16.89 -10.91 -5.97
CA THR A 85 -17.63 -11.73 -5.00
C THR A 85 -18.58 -10.89 -4.17
N ALA A 86 -18.11 -9.77 -3.61
CA ALA A 86 -18.94 -8.88 -2.79
C ALA A 86 -20.11 -8.27 -3.58
N ARG A 87 -19.85 -7.81 -4.80
CA ARG A 87 -20.88 -7.28 -5.70
C ARG A 87 -21.95 -8.35 -6.04
N ARG A 88 -21.53 -9.59 -6.28
CA ARG A 88 -22.47 -10.70 -6.53
C ARG A 88 -23.31 -11.05 -5.30
N ILE A 89 -22.73 -11.01 -4.10
CA ILE A 89 -23.48 -11.19 -2.85
C ILE A 89 -24.54 -10.07 -2.71
N ALA A 90 -24.15 -8.81 -2.88
CA ALA A 90 -25.08 -7.67 -2.84
C ALA A 90 -26.22 -7.83 -3.88
N GLN A 91 -25.94 -8.33 -5.08
CA GLN A 91 -26.98 -8.63 -6.07
C GLN A 91 -27.93 -9.74 -5.62
N LEU A 92 -27.39 -10.84 -5.04
CA LEU A 92 -28.22 -11.93 -4.54
C LEU A 92 -29.12 -11.51 -3.38
N GLN A 93 -28.63 -10.65 -2.50
CA GLN A 93 -29.40 -10.12 -1.37
C GLN A 93 -30.64 -9.32 -1.82
N LYS A 94 -30.62 -8.72 -3.02
CA LYS A 94 -31.79 -8.03 -3.58
C LYS A 94 -33.02 -8.93 -3.76
N TYR A 95 -32.82 -10.24 -3.95
CA TYR A 95 -33.93 -11.21 -3.99
C TYR A 95 -34.63 -11.39 -2.63
N GLY A 96 -33.98 -10.97 -1.54
CA GLY A 96 -34.57 -10.98 -0.20
C GLY A 96 -35.13 -9.61 0.25
N ALA A 97 -35.22 -8.63 -0.64
CA ALA A 97 -35.70 -7.29 -0.30
C ALA A 97 -37.12 -7.29 0.26
N ASP A 98 -38.00 -8.13 -0.28
CA ASP A 98 -39.39 -8.25 0.15
C ASP A 98 -39.54 -8.76 1.59
N VAL A 99 -38.53 -9.45 2.11
CA VAL A 99 -38.48 -9.94 3.50
C VAL A 99 -37.54 -9.11 4.37
N GLY A 100 -37.12 -7.95 3.88
CA GLY A 100 -36.33 -6.98 4.67
C GLY A 100 -34.86 -7.35 4.85
N VAL A 101 -34.27 -8.17 3.96
CA VAL A 101 -32.83 -8.47 4.00
C VAL A 101 -32.03 -7.22 3.61
N PRO A 102 -31.22 -6.64 4.52
CA PRO A 102 -30.39 -5.51 4.19
C PRO A 102 -29.23 -5.96 3.28
N THR A 103 -28.89 -5.16 2.27
CA THR A 103 -27.85 -5.48 1.30
C THR A 103 -26.49 -4.97 1.74
N LEU A 104 -25.45 -5.72 1.38
CA LEU A 104 -24.06 -5.26 1.47
C LEU A 104 -23.84 -4.08 0.54
N GLN A 105 -23.32 -2.98 1.07
CA GLN A 105 -22.81 -1.87 0.28
C GLN A 105 -21.34 -2.06 -0.01
N VAL A 106 -20.92 -1.80 -1.26
CA VAL A 106 -19.52 -1.97 -1.67
C VAL A 106 -18.96 -0.65 -2.15
N VAL A 107 -17.93 -0.18 -1.47
CA VAL A 107 -17.18 1.04 -1.80
C VAL A 107 -15.76 0.63 -2.20
N GLU A 108 -15.32 1.11 -3.34
CA GLU A 108 -13.98 0.88 -3.87
C GLU A 108 -13.15 2.13 -3.75
N THR A 109 -11.93 1.99 -3.24
CA THR A 109 -10.91 3.05 -3.34
C THR A 109 -9.75 2.53 -4.18
N THR A 110 -9.34 3.29 -5.19
CA THR A 110 -8.24 2.92 -6.06
C THR A 110 -7.68 4.15 -6.77
N ALA A 111 -6.36 4.20 -6.94
CA ALA A 111 -5.70 5.20 -7.77
C ALA A 111 -5.76 4.87 -9.27
N THR A 112 -6.11 3.62 -9.62
CA THR A 112 -6.19 3.12 -10.99
C THR A 112 -7.54 2.43 -11.22
N PRO A 113 -8.62 3.21 -11.39
CA PRO A 113 -9.94 2.64 -11.61
C PRO A 113 -9.94 1.79 -12.90
N SER A 114 -10.61 0.63 -12.85
CA SER A 114 -10.96 -0.13 -14.04
C SER A 114 -12.06 0.59 -14.82
N GLU A 115 -12.28 0.23 -16.08
CA GLU A 115 -13.35 0.80 -16.91
C GLU A 115 -14.69 0.83 -16.15
N PHE A 116 -15.38 2.00 -16.22
CA PHE A 116 -16.58 2.26 -15.46
C PHE A 116 -17.78 1.50 -16.04
N GLU A 117 -18.55 0.84 -15.17
CA GLU A 117 -19.94 0.52 -15.49
C GLU A 117 -20.77 1.82 -15.36
N GLU A 118 -21.64 2.12 -16.36
CA GLU A 118 -22.41 3.36 -16.49
C GLU A 118 -23.26 3.76 -15.26
N ASN A 119 -23.39 2.90 -14.26
CA ASN A 119 -24.23 3.10 -13.07
C ASN A 119 -23.44 3.24 -11.75
N GLN A 120 -22.16 3.57 -11.80
CA GLN A 120 -21.38 3.74 -10.57
C GLN A 120 -21.22 5.21 -10.21
N ASN A 121 -21.56 5.56 -8.97
CA ASN A 121 -21.26 6.89 -8.43
C ASN A 121 -19.77 6.96 -8.15
N GLN A 122 -19.06 7.78 -8.90
CA GLN A 122 -17.67 8.07 -8.67
C GLN A 122 -17.53 9.36 -7.87
N ILE A 123 -16.71 9.31 -6.81
CA ILE A 123 -16.30 10.49 -6.06
C ILE A 123 -14.77 10.60 -6.25
N GLY A 124 -14.33 11.73 -6.74
CA GLY A 124 -12.92 12.04 -6.95
C GLY A 124 -12.63 13.51 -6.65
N VAL A 125 -11.35 13.84 -6.55
CA VAL A 125 -10.93 15.23 -6.42
C VAL A 125 -10.76 15.82 -7.82
N ASP A 126 -11.54 16.84 -8.13
CA ASP A 126 -11.33 17.65 -9.33
C ASP A 126 -10.24 18.68 -9.05
N VAL A 127 -9.05 18.44 -9.59
CA VAL A 127 -7.89 19.29 -9.38
C VAL A 127 -8.11 20.71 -9.87
N SER A 128 -9.00 20.92 -10.85
CA SER A 128 -9.31 22.26 -11.38
C SER A 128 -10.12 23.12 -10.41
N GLN A 129 -10.72 22.51 -9.39
CA GLN A 129 -11.51 23.19 -8.35
C GLN A 129 -10.73 23.42 -7.05
N LEU A 130 -9.44 23.05 -7.01
CA LEU A 130 -8.58 23.25 -5.85
C LEU A 130 -8.03 24.68 -5.87
N ASP A 131 -8.72 25.62 -5.24
CA ASP A 131 -8.34 27.04 -5.20
C ASP A 131 -8.23 27.63 -3.77
N SER A 132 -8.62 26.83 -2.77
CA SER A 132 -8.60 27.23 -1.37
C SER A 132 -7.19 27.15 -0.77
N PRO A 133 -6.83 28.03 0.19
CA PRO A 133 -5.61 27.89 0.98
C PRO A 133 -5.50 26.53 1.71
N HIS A 134 -6.62 25.88 2.01
CA HIS A 134 -6.66 24.54 2.61
C HIS A 134 -6.24 23.44 1.63
N ASP A 135 -6.28 23.71 0.32
CA ASP A 135 -5.89 22.79 -0.73
C ASP A 135 -4.40 22.86 -1.11
N ALA A 136 -3.66 23.81 -0.53
CA ALA A 136 -2.28 24.10 -0.89
C ALA A 136 -1.35 22.87 -0.81
N GLU A 137 -1.49 22.04 0.24
CA GLU A 137 -0.72 20.80 0.36
C GLU A 137 -1.08 19.79 -0.71
N LEU A 138 -2.34 19.66 -1.08
CA LEU A 138 -2.80 18.76 -2.12
C LEU A 138 -2.32 19.22 -3.49
N LEU A 139 -2.45 20.50 -3.80
CA LEU A 139 -1.91 21.12 -5.02
C LEU A 139 -0.39 20.92 -5.13
N GLN A 140 0.34 21.10 -4.04
CA GLN A 140 1.79 20.87 -4.00
C GLN A 140 2.13 19.41 -4.37
N ARG A 141 1.37 18.44 -3.86
CA ARG A 141 1.56 17.00 -4.17
C ARG A 141 1.23 16.69 -5.62
N VAL A 142 0.11 17.18 -6.12
CA VAL A 142 -0.35 16.93 -7.50
C VAL A 142 0.61 17.56 -8.51
N ASN A 143 1.07 18.77 -8.26
CA ASN A 143 1.97 19.50 -9.15
C ASN A 143 3.45 19.13 -8.98
N SER A 144 3.77 18.15 -8.11
CA SER A 144 5.16 17.75 -7.89
C SER A 144 5.77 17.11 -9.13
N VAL A 145 6.82 17.73 -9.67
CA VAL A 145 7.54 17.23 -10.85
C VAL A 145 8.48 16.11 -10.43
N LYS A 146 8.47 15.00 -11.19
CA LYS A 146 9.39 13.88 -11.04
C LYS A 146 9.98 13.58 -12.41
N ARG A 147 11.29 13.78 -12.57
CA ARG A 147 11.95 13.50 -13.86
C ARG A 147 12.12 12.00 -14.04
N LEU A 148 11.59 11.47 -15.14
CA LEU A 148 11.67 10.06 -15.46
C LEU A 148 12.74 9.82 -16.54
N THR A 149 13.65 8.89 -16.27
CA THR A 149 14.64 8.40 -17.23
C THR A 149 14.51 6.88 -17.37
N ARG A 150 14.59 6.37 -18.59
CA ARG A 150 14.62 4.93 -18.88
C ARG A 150 16.02 4.55 -19.33
N ILE A 151 16.54 3.44 -18.81
CA ILE A 151 17.83 2.89 -19.15
C ILE A 151 17.62 1.45 -19.64
N SER A 152 17.86 1.23 -20.92
CA SER A 152 17.80 -0.12 -21.51
C SER A 152 19.13 -0.84 -21.29
N LEU A 153 19.06 -2.11 -20.91
CA LEU A 153 20.21 -2.94 -20.57
C LEU A 153 20.30 -4.16 -21.50
N ASP A 154 20.99 -4.03 -22.62
CA ASP A 154 21.11 -5.05 -23.67
C ASP A 154 21.55 -6.45 -23.18
N LYS A 155 22.25 -6.51 -22.05
CA LYS A 155 22.74 -7.76 -21.44
C LYS A 155 21.80 -8.34 -20.39
N TRP A 156 20.59 -7.80 -20.24
CA TRP A 156 19.61 -8.27 -19.29
C TRP A 156 18.29 -8.63 -20.01
N ASN A 157 17.73 -9.75 -19.67
CA ASN A 157 16.47 -10.27 -20.23
C ASN A 157 15.36 -10.41 -19.20
N GLY A 158 15.36 -9.58 -18.16
CA GLY A 158 14.38 -9.62 -17.07
C GLY A 158 14.65 -10.67 -15.99
N LYS A 159 15.66 -11.56 -16.16
CA LYS A 159 15.95 -12.60 -15.16
C LYS A 159 16.59 -12.05 -13.89
N ALA A 160 16.25 -12.71 -12.78
CA ALA A 160 16.82 -12.41 -11.45
C ALA A 160 18.35 -12.57 -11.40
N LYS A 161 18.98 -11.80 -10.52
CA LYS A 161 20.43 -11.88 -10.19
C LYS A 161 21.36 -11.61 -11.38
N ASN A 162 20.89 -11.00 -12.45
CA ASN A 162 21.73 -10.61 -13.58
C ASN A 162 22.71 -9.50 -13.15
N ALA A 163 23.97 -9.60 -13.58
CA ALA A 163 25.03 -8.66 -13.17
C ALA A 163 24.80 -7.25 -13.76
N ALA A 164 24.26 -7.13 -14.97
CA ALA A 164 24.03 -5.84 -15.61
C ALA A 164 23.03 -5.02 -14.81
N VAL A 165 21.83 -5.56 -14.47
CA VAL A 165 20.84 -4.84 -13.67
C VAL A 165 21.31 -4.54 -12.26
N ILE A 166 22.06 -5.46 -11.61
CA ILE A 166 22.59 -5.21 -10.27
C ILE A 166 23.60 -4.07 -10.29
N ASN A 167 24.53 -4.07 -11.25
CA ASN A 167 25.54 -3.02 -11.34
C ASN A 167 24.91 -1.67 -11.68
N SER A 168 24.04 -1.62 -12.70
CA SER A 168 23.34 -0.40 -13.06
C SER A 168 22.51 0.15 -11.89
N ALA A 169 21.77 -0.70 -11.16
CA ALA A 169 21.02 -0.26 -9.99
C ALA A 169 21.93 0.34 -8.90
N VAL A 170 23.08 -0.28 -8.65
CA VAL A 170 24.06 0.22 -7.67
C VAL A 170 24.64 1.56 -8.13
N ASP A 171 25.07 1.66 -9.38
CA ASP A 171 25.72 2.86 -9.93
C ASP A 171 24.76 4.06 -9.91
N GLU A 172 23.49 3.85 -10.29
CA GLU A 172 22.48 4.91 -10.28
C GLU A 172 22.09 5.34 -8.84
N VAL A 173 21.97 4.39 -7.92
CA VAL A 173 21.72 4.72 -6.50
C VAL A 173 22.88 5.52 -5.91
N LEU A 174 24.14 5.11 -6.17
CA LEU A 174 25.32 5.85 -5.74
C LEU A 174 25.36 7.25 -6.37
N GLY A 175 24.97 7.37 -7.64
CA GLY A 175 24.84 8.65 -8.33
C GLY A 175 23.84 9.58 -7.63
N PHE A 176 22.72 9.06 -7.17
CA PHE A 176 21.75 9.84 -6.39
C PHE A 176 22.29 10.21 -5.00
N CYS A 177 22.86 9.27 -4.27
CA CYS A 177 23.40 9.54 -2.94
C CYS A 177 24.49 10.63 -2.94
N LYS A 178 25.32 10.70 -4.00
CA LYS A 178 26.35 11.74 -4.16
C LYS A 178 25.78 13.13 -4.50
N LYS A 179 24.63 13.20 -5.17
CA LYS A 179 23.99 14.46 -5.57
C LYS A 179 23.14 15.09 -4.46
N LEU A 180 22.79 14.31 -3.44
CA LEU A 180 21.98 14.81 -2.33
C LEU A 180 22.83 15.73 -1.44
N GLU A 181 22.70 17.03 -1.68
CA GLU A 181 23.38 18.06 -0.89
C GLU A 181 23.02 17.98 0.60
N PRO A 182 23.97 18.21 1.51
CA PRO A 182 23.74 18.18 2.96
C PRO A 182 22.76 19.25 3.46
N ASN A 183 22.47 20.26 2.63
CA ASN A 183 21.88 21.53 3.06
C ASN A 183 20.34 21.60 3.04
N ASN A 184 19.63 20.57 2.63
CA ASN A 184 18.16 20.57 2.70
C ASN A 184 17.69 20.10 4.09
N ALA A 185 17.93 20.94 5.10
CA ALA A 185 17.50 20.67 6.48
C ALA A 185 15.99 20.34 6.52
N GLY A 186 15.66 19.16 6.99
CA GLY A 186 14.28 18.70 7.17
C GLY A 186 13.67 17.92 5.99
N GLN A 187 14.36 17.71 4.88
CA GLN A 187 13.90 16.85 3.79
C GLN A 187 14.46 15.43 3.91
N ASN A 188 13.61 14.44 3.66
CA ASN A 188 14.05 13.04 3.63
C ASN A 188 15.05 12.84 2.48
N LYS A 189 16.23 12.25 2.78
CA LYS A 189 17.30 11.99 1.80
C LYS A 189 17.31 10.56 1.30
N THR A 190 16.48 9.70 1.84
CA THR A 190 16.49 8.27 1.53
C THR A 190 16.22 8.04 0.04
N VAL A 191 17.12 7.32 -0.60
CA VAL A 191 16.96 6.86 -1.99
C VAL A 191 16.25 5.50 -2.00
N GLY A 192 15.24 5.35 -2.84
CA GLY A 192 14.57 4.07 -3.06
C GLY A 192 15.25 3.25 -4.16
N CYS A 193 15.37 1.94 -3.96
CA CYS A 193 15.72 0.99 -5.02
C CYS A 193 14.71 -0.17 -4.98
N ILE A 194 13.82 -0.24 -5.97
CA ILE A 194 12.76 -1.27 -6.01
C ILE A 194 12.98 -2.18 -7.21
N VAL A 195 13.24 -3.46 -6.91
CA VAL A 195 13.49 -4.50 -7.92
C VAL A 195 12.44 -5.61 -7.84
N ASN A 196 12.27 -6.38 -8.92
CA ASN A 196 11.19 -7.37 -9.00
C ASN A 196 11.51 -8.68 -8.27
N HIS A 197 12.78 -8.94 -7.99
CA HIS A 197 13.22 -10.22 -7.43
C HIS A 197 14.00 -10.06 -6.12
N VAL A 198 13.65 -10.85 -5.10
CA VAL A 198 14.33 -10.86 -3.80
C VAL A 198 15.83 -11.10 -3.95
N GLY A 199 16.23 -12.05 -4.83
CA GLY A 199 17.65 -12.35 -5.03
C GLY A 199 18.46 -11.20 -5.66
N THR A 200 17.82 -10.35 -6.48
CA THR A 200 18.41 -9.10 -7.00
C THR A 200 18.49 -8.07 -5.88
N ALA A 201 17.43 -7.88 -5.11
CA ALA A 201 17.40 -6.94 -3.98
C ALA A 201 18.52 -7.21 -2.96
N VAL A 202 18.71 -8.48 -2.57
CA VAL A 202 19.79 -8.87 -1.65
C VAL A 202 21.17 -8.49 -2.21
N LYS A 203 21.45 -8.83 -3.48
CA LYS A 203 22.75 -8.54 -4.09
C LYS A 203 23.00 -7.03 -4.25
N VAL A 204 21.99 -6.25 -4.58
CA VAL A 204 22.08 -4.78 -4.64
C VAL A 204 22.38 -4.23 -3.25
N ALA A 205 21.60 -4.65 -2.23
CA ALA A 205 21.81 -4.21 -0.86
C ALA A 205 23.22 -4.55 -0.33
N ASP A 206 23.71 -5.77 -0.60
CA ASP A 206 25.05 -6.20 -0.18
C ASP A 206 26.17 -5.38 -0.85
N LYS A 207 26.01 -5.00 -2.11
CA LYS A 207 26.96 -4.11 -2.80
C LYS A 207 26.94 -2.70 -2.22
N LEU A 208 25.77 -2.12 -2.01
CA LEU A 208 25.62 -0.77 -1.47
C LEU A 208 26.16 -0.66 -0.03
N LYS A 209 25.99 -1.70 0.79
CA LYS A 209 26.61 -1.76 2.14
C LYS A 209 28.13 -1.70 2.12
N LYS A 210 28.78 -2.23 1.09
CA LYS A 210 30.24 -2.15 0.92
C LYS A 210 30.74 -0.73 0.61
N GLU A 211 29.85 0.13 0.15
CA GLU A 211 30.12 1.55 -0.13
C GLU A 211 29.88 2.46 1.10
N ASN A 212 29.86 1.89 2.31
CA ASN A 212 29.64 2.59 3.58
C ASN A 212 28.30 3.33 3.69
N LEU A 213 27.27 2.88 2.96
CA LEU A 213 25.92 3.41 3.05
C LEU A 213 25.08 2.67 4.10
N SER A 214 24.22 3.40 4.80
CA SER A 214 23.17 2.82 5.66
C SER A 214 22.04 2.28 4.81
N VAL A 215 22.06 0.97 4.52
CA VAL A 215 21.11 0.31 3.63
C VAL A 215 20.13 -0.56 4.41
N LYS A 216 18.84 -0.35 4.19
CA LYS A 216 17.76 -1.22 4.70
C LYS A 216 17.17 -2.05 3.57
N LEU A 217 17.02 -3.34 3.81
CA LEU A 217 16.43 -4.29 2.86
C LEU A 217 15.02 -4.66 3.35
N ILE A 218 14.01 -4.44 2.48
CA ILE A 218 12.60 -4.72 2.78
C ILE A 218 12.02 -5.63 1.71
N VAL A 219 11.78 -6.88 2.06
CA VAL A 219 11.24 -7.91 1.14
C VAL A 219 10.07 -8.65 1.78
N GLY A 220 9.15 -9.18 0.97
CA GLY A 220 7.90 -9.78 1.45
C GLY A 220 8.05 -11.02 2.35
N ARG A 221 9.23 -11.64 2.38
CA ARG A 221 9.53 -12.82 3.20
C ARG A 221 10.33 -12.50 4.47
N MET A 222 10.36 -11.23 4.88
CA MET A 222 10.96 -10.88 6.19
C MET A 222 10.14 -11.53 7.31
N ARG A 223 10.85 -12.04 8.33
CA ARG A 223 10.18 -12.54 9.53
C ARG A 223 9.48 -11.37 10.24
N PRO A 224 8.31 -11.59 10.85
CA PRO A 224 7.61 -10.54 11.62
C PRO A 224 8.51 -9.87 12.67
N PHE A 225 9.37 -10.65 13.31
CA PHE A 225 10.36 -10.15 14.28
C PHE A 225 11.34 -9.14 13.65
N ASP A 226 11.89 -9.45 12.47
CA ASP A 226 12.86 -8.57 11.79
C ASP A 226 12.19 -7.27 11.32
N MET A 227 10.95 -7.36 10.83
CA MET A 227 10.17 -6.20 10.45
C MET A 227 9.82 -5.33 11.66
N LYS A 228 9.44 -5.96 12.79
CA LYS A 228 9.18 -5.23 14.03
C LYS A 228 10.43 -4.51 14.50
N LYS A 229 11.56 -5.22 14.57
CA LYS A 229 12.85 -4.64 14.94
C LYS A 229 13.22 -3.45 14.05
N LEU A 230 13.05 -3.58 12.73
CA LEU A 230 13.32 -2.48 11.80
C LEU A 230 12.43 -1.25 12.07
N ARG A 231 11.17 -1.44 12.46
CA ARG A 231 10.26 -0.35 12.84
C ARG A 231 10.62 0.28 14.18
N ASP A 232 11.05 -0.53 15.14
CA ASP A 232 11.44 -0.05 16.47
C ASP A 232 12.77 0.75 16.37
N ASP A 233 13.75 0.27 15.59
CA ASP A 233 15.03 0.93 15.37
C ASP A 233 14.91 2.20 14.49
N HIS A 234 13.93 2.24 13.57
CA HIS A 234 13.73 3.31 12.58
C HIS A 234 12.25 3.72 12.47
N PRO A 235 11.66 4.31 13.53
CA PRO A 235 10.21 4.57 13.59
C PRO A 235 9.73 5.56 12.51
N ASN A 236 10.59 6.49 12.09
CA ASN A 236 10.26 7.48 11.06
C ASN A 236 10.45 6.97 9.64
N LEU A 237 11.17 5.85 9.44
CA LEU A 237 11.44 5.30 8.10
C LEU A 237 10.15 4.97 7.35
N PHE A 238 9.13 4.50 8.07
CA PHE A 238 7.84 4.10 7.50
C PHE A 238 6.80 5.22 7.50
N THR A 239 7.25 6.46 7.56
CA THR A 239 6.41 7.66 7.51
C THR A 239 6.98 8.64 6.48
N CYS A 240 6.16 9.59 6.04
CA CYS A 240 6.61 10.67 5.14
C CYS A 240 7.68 11.58 5.75
N LYS A 241 7.98 11.47 7.06
CA LYS A 241 9.08 12.22 7.70
C LYS A 241 10.44 11.67 7.30
N GLY A 242 10.52 10.36 7.03
CA GLY A 242 11.76 9.66 6.74
C GLY A 242 12.72 9.56 7.93
N ASP A 243 13.78 8.82 7.74
CA ASP A 243 14.86 8.62 8.73
C ASP A 243 16.20 9.07 8.14
N SER A 244 16.76 10.14 8.69
CA SER A 244 18.02 10.73 8.22
C SER A 244 19.23 9.81 8.39
N THR A 245 19.11 8.74 9.18
CA THR A 245 20.17 7.73 9.38
C THR A 245 20.16 6.62 8.33
N VAL A 246 19.15 6.62 7.42
CA VAL A 246 19.00 5.63 6.35
C VAL A 246 19.23 6.28 5.01
N ASP A 247 20.33 5.92 4.34
CA ASP A 247 20.66 6.44 3.02
C ASP A 247 19.84 5.78 1.91
N VAL A 248 19.67 4.47 1.99
CA VAL A 248 19.02 3.69 0.93
C VAL A 248 18.06 2.65 1.49
N VAL A 249 16.90 2.57 0.88
CA VAL A 249 15.98 1.44 1.05
C VAL A 249 15.96 0.61 -0.23
N VAL A 250 16.42 -0.63 -0.13
CA VAL A 250 16.31 -1.61 -1.22
C VAL A 250 15.13 -2.52 -0.93
N ALA A 251 14.22 -2.66 -1.89
CA ALA A 251 13.01 -3.43 -1.68
C ALA A 251 12.53 -4.18 -2.92
N THR A 252 11.53 -5.02 -2.70
CA THR A 252 10.68 -5.58 -3.75
C THR A 252 9.30 -4.92 -3.71
N GLN A 253 8.30 -5.50 -4.36
CA GLN A 253 6.91 -5.02 -4.41
C GLN A 253 6.28 -4.74 -3.04
N THR A 254 6.90 -5.18 -1.96
CA THR A 254 6.41 -4.97 -0.57
C THR A 254 6.19 -3.49 -0.22
N LEU A 255 6.85 -2.57 -0.92
CA LEU A 255 6.71 -1.13 -0.69
C LEU A 255 5.61 -0.48 -1.54
N GLU A 256 4.98 -1.20 -2.44
CA GLU A 256 3.94 -0.65 -3.32
C GLU A 256 2.68 -0.28 -2.52
N VAL A 257 2.35 -1.07 -1.50
CA VAL A 257 1.11 -0.92 -0.72
C VAL A 257 1.36 -0.96 0.79
N GLY A 258 0.59 -0.18 1.54
CA GLY A 258 0.55 -0.28 3.02
C GLY A 258 1.72 0.36 3.76
N ILE A 259 2.60 1.11 3.08
CA ILE A 259 3.75 1.78 3.69
C ILE A 259 3.81 3.23 3.22
N ASP A 260 3.99 4.15 4.14
CA ASP A 260 3.98 5.59 3.88
C ASP A 260 5.40 6.15 3.77
N LEU A 261 6.12 5.74 2.73
CA LEU A 261 7.48 6.19 2.44
C LEU A 261 7.48 7.41 1.49
N ASP A 262 8.47 8.27 1.69
CA ASP A 262 8.77 9.40 0.80
C ASP A 262 10.25 9.38 0.38
N PHE A 263 10.55 8.88 -0.80
CA PHE A 263 11.90 8.84 -1.35
C PHE A 263 12.29 10.16 -2.00
N SER A 264 13.56 10.53 -1.86
CA SER A 264 14.14 11.65 -2.61
C SER A 264 14.22 11.36 -4.10
N SER A 265 14.66 10.16 -4.46
CA SER A 265 14.77 9.63 -5.81
C SER A 265 14.59 8.12 -5.81
N LEU A 266 14.34 7.53 -6.96
CA LEU A 266 14.05 6.10 -7.11
C LEU A 266 14.81 5.50 -8.29
N VAL A 267 15.41 4.34 -8.06
CA VAL A 267 15.82 3.40 -9.11
C VAL A 267 14.89 2.20 -9.07
N THR A 268 14.30 1.83 -10.20
CA THR A 268 13.40 0.67 -10.23
C THR A 268 13.56 -0.16 -11.48
N GLU A 269 13.33 -1.47 -11.39
CA GLU A 269 13.13 -2.31 -12.57
C GLU A 269 11.79 -2.00 -13.23
N LEU A 270 11.71 -2.20 -14.54
CA LEU A 270 10.46 -2.17 -15.31
C LEU A 270 9.45 -3.16 -14.70
N ALA A 271 8.22 -2.72 -14.55
CA ALA A 271 7.11 -3.47 -13.96
C ALA A 271 5.79 -3.08 -14.64
N PRO A 272 4.68 -3.78 -14.39
CA PRO A 272 3.36 -3.36 -14.85
C PRO A 272 3.04 -1.91 -14.47
N ALA A 273 2.25 -1.23 -15.31
CA ALA A 273 1.96 0.20 -15.15
C ALA A 273 1.38 0.55 -13.76
N SER A 274 0.50 -0.29 -13.23
CA SER A 274 -0.05 -0.13 -11.88
C SER A 274 1.02 -0.17 -10.79
N SER A 275 1.97 -1.11 -10.86
CA SER A 275 3.11 -1.19 -9.94
C SER A 275 4.03 0.02 -10.08
N LEU A 276 4.33 0.46 -11.31
CA LEU A 276 5.13 1.67 -11.54
C LEU A 276 4.45 2.91 -10.96
N ALA A 277 3.14 3.07 -11.14
CA ALA A 277 2.38 4.17 -10.56
C ALA A 277 2.51 4.18 -9.03
N GLN A 278 2.37 3.02 -8.37
CA GLN A 278 2.55 2.88 -6.92
C GLN A 278 3.99 3.23 -6.47
N ARG A 279 5.01 2.75 -7.20
CA ARG A 279 6.42 3.05 -6.93
C ARG A 279 6.72 4.55 -7.10
N PHE A 280 6.24 5.16 -8.19
CA PHE A 280 6.41 6.60 -8.47
C PHE A 280 5.68 7.46 -7.43
N GLY A 281 4.55 6.99 -6.90
CA GLY A 281 3.82 7.62 -5.80
C GLY A 281 4.60 7.67 -4.49
N ARG A 282 5.71 6.92 -4.35
CA ARG A 282 6.61 6.95 -3.18
C ARG A 282 7.76 7.95 -3.32
N VAL A 283 7.89 8.63 -4.46
CA VAL A 283 8.95 9.63 -4.69
C VAL A 283 8.36 11.01 -4.54
N ASN A 284 9.03 11.88 -3.76
CA ASN A 284 8.55 13.25 -3.53
C ASN A 284 7.04 13.30 -3.25
N ARG A 285 6.60 12.42 -2.37
CA ARG A 285 5.17 12.24 -2.06
C ARG A 285 4.52 13.50 -1.50
N LEU A 286 5.29 14.29 -0.77
CA LEU A 286 4.84 15.56 -0.21
C LEU A 286 5.00 16.75 -1.17
N GLY A 287 5.59 16.56 -2.34
CA GLY A 287 5.80 17.60 -3.34
C GLY A 287 6.80 18.68 -2.93
N LYS A 288 7.64 18.44 -1.91
CA LYS A 288 8.55 19.46 -1.34
C LYS A 288 9.88 19.59 -2.07
N ARG A 289 10.16 18.71 -3.04
CA ARG A 289 11.43 18.66 -3.78
C ARG A 289 11.21 19.05 -5.23
N SER A 290 12.16 19.80 -5.78
CA SER A 290 12.20 20.18 -7.21
C SER A 290 13.13 19.30 -8.04
N ASP A 291 13.97 18.48 -7.40
CA ASP A 291 15.08 17.72 -8.00
C ASP A 291 14.87 16.20 -8.04
N SER A 292 13.67 15.76 -7.70
CA SER A 292 13.36 14.32 -7.64
C SER A 292 13.44 13.63 -9.00
N GLN A 293 14.12 12.48 -9.03
CA GLN A 293 14.36 11.71 -10.24
C GLN A 293 13.94 10.25 -10.06
N ILE A 294 13.47 9.67 -11.14
CA ILE A 294 13.11 8.27 -11.23
C ILE A 294 13.87 7.65 -12.39
N ILE A 295 14.58 6.58 -12.13
CA ILE A 295 15.24 5.77 -13.17
C ILE A 295 14.55 4.42 -13.25
N VAL A 296 14.11 4.07 -14.46
CA VAL A 296 13.55 2.75 -14.76
C VAL A 296 14.56 1.96 -15.58
N LEU A 297 15.00 0.84 -15.02
CA LEU A 297 15.88 -0.12 -15.70
C LEU A 297 15.01 -1.12 -16.45
N GLU A 298 15.25 -1.25 -17.74
CA GLU A 298 14.49 -2.15 -18.61
C GLU A 298 15.41 -3.11 -19.37
N PRO A 299 14.93 -4.35 -19.66
CA PRO A 299 15.67 -5.31 -20.48
C PRO A 299 15.74 -4.91 -21.95
#